data_77e9d7a765f5cb9f972d93071d30787d
#
_entry.id   77e9d7a765f5cb9f972d93071d30787d
#
_cell.length_a   1.000
_cell.length_b   1.000
_cell.length_c   1.000
_cell.angle_alpha   90.00
_cell.angle_beta   90.00
_cell.angle_gamma   90.00
#
_symmetry.space_group_name_H-M   'P 1'
#
loop_
_entity.id
_entity.type
_entity.pdbx_description
1 polymer ?
#
loop_
_entity_poly.entity_id
_entity_poly.type
_entity_poly.pdbx_seq_one_letter_code
_entity_poly.pdbx_strand_id
1 'polypeptide(L)'
;MARIAGINIPQNKLVHVGLTYIYGIGDKFSKQICSALEIPGKKRVNELTDEEILKIREYIHQNFKVEGDLRRDYSLSIKRLIDLACYRGSRHKKKLPVRGQRTRCNARTRKGKAIAIAGKKLTPLKK
;
A
#
# COMPACT_ATOMS: atom_id res chain seq x y z
N MET A 1 14.28 10.97 -15.76
CA MET A 1 13.59 10.14 -14.71
C MET A 1 12.14 9.92 -15.13
N ALA A 2 11.74 8.66 -15.29
CA ALA A 2 10.35 8.37 -15.64
C ALA A 2 9.43 8.62 -14.43
N ARG A 3 8.52 9.57 -14.54
CA ARG A 3 7.49 9.85 -13.53
C ARG A 3 6.12 9.40 -14.05
N ILE A 4 5.49 8.42 -13.41
CA ILE A 4 4.20 7.85 -13.80
C ILE A 4 3.26 7.91 -12.60
N ALA A 5 2.00 8.34 -12.81
CA ALA A 5 1.01 8.52 -11.74
C ALA A 5 1.52 9.33 -10.53
N GLY A 6 2.39 10.32 -10.76
CA GLY A 6 2.99 11.13 -9.70
C GLY A 6 4.19 10.51 -8.98
N ILE A 7 4.54 9.25 -9.26
CA ILE A 7 5.65 8.51 -8.63
C ILE A 7 6.88 8.47 -9.53
N ASN A 8 8.05 8.67 -8.94
CA ASN A 8 9.33 8.50 -9.62
C ASN A 8 9.70 7.01 -9.64
N ILE A 9 9.83 6.44 -10.82
CA ILE A 9 10.16 5.02 -10.99
C ILE A 9 11.68 4.84 -11.04
N PRO A 10 12.25 3.85 -10.32
CA PRO A 10 13.69 3.57 -10.34
C PRO A 10 14.17 3.17 -11.73
N GLN A 11 15.18 3.86 -12.26
CA GLN A 11 15.69 3.68 -13.62
C GLN A 11 16.36 2.33 -13.87
N ASN A 12 17.01 1.78 -12.84
CA ASN A 12 17.81 0.55 -12.96
C ASN A 12 16.97 -0.74 -12.86
N LYS A 13 15.65 -0.62 -12.70
CA LYS A 13 14.75 -1.78 -12.60
C LYS A 13 14.14 -2.13 -13.96
N LEU A 14 13.71 -3.38 -14.10
CA LEU A 14 12.87 -3.80 -15.22
C LEU A 14 11.53 -3.06 -15.15
N VAL A 15 10.93 -2.79 -16.31
CA VAL A 15 9.69 -2.00 -16.39
C VAL A 15 8.58 -2.59 -15.52
N HIS A 16 8.34 -3.91 -15.61
CA HIS A 16 7.30 -4.55 -14.80
C HIS A 16 7.57 -4.45 -13.29
N VAL A 17 8.83 -4.51 -12.85
CA VAL A 17 9.20 -4.30 -11.45
C VAL A 17 9.04 -2.83 -11.06
N GLY A 18 9.45 -1.90 -11.94
CA GLY A 18 9.30 -0.47 -11.72
C GLY A 18 7.84 -0.04 -11.52
N LEU A 19 6.92 -0.60 -12.30
CA LEU A 19 5.50 -0.29 -12.19
C LEU A 19 4.88 -0.73 -10.85
N THR A 20 5.43 -1.73 -10.17
CA THR A 20 4.93 -2.15 -8.84
C THR A 20 5.21 -1.13 -7.73
N TYR A 21 6.02 -0.10 -7.96
CA TYR A 21 6.18 1.01 -7.02
C TYR A 21 4.95 1.92 -6.96
N ILE A 22 4.06 1.84 -7.94
CA ILE A 22 2.81 2.59 -7.96
C ILE A 22 1.79 1.88 -7.08
N TYR A 23 1.25 2.58 -6.09
CA TYR A 23 0.23 2.02 -5.21
C TYR A 23 -1.04 1.65 -6.00
N GLY A 24 -1.39 0.38 -5.97
CA GLY A 24 -2.51 -0.21 -6.73
C GLY A 24 -2.07 -1.09 -7.90
N ILE A 25 -0.79 -1.04 -8.29
CA ILE A 25 -0.24 -1.90 -9.34
C ILE A 25 0.67 -2.95 -8.69
N GLY A 26 0.23 -4.20 -8.72
CA GLY A 26 1.03 -5.36 -8.31
C GLY A 26 1.68 -6.06 -9.51
N ASP A 27 2.37 -7.16 -9.25
CA ASP A 27 3.07 -7.95 -10.28
C ASP A 27 2.14 -8.40 -11.43
N LYS A 28 0.90 -8.81 -11.11
CA LYS A 28 -0.08 -9.22 -12.12
C LYS A 28 -0.44 -8.07 -13.07
N PHE A 29 -0.80 -6.91 -12.51
CA PHE A 29 -1.19 -5.76 -13.32
C PHE A 29 0.00 -5.16 -14.08
N SER A 30 1.18 -5.15 -13.49
CA SER A 30 2.38 -4.67 -14.19
C SER A 30 2.71 -5.52 -15.42
N LYS A 31 2.62 -6.84 -15.31
CA LYS A 31 2.79 -7.75 -16.46
C LYS A 31 1.68 -7.57 -17.50
N GLN A 32 0.44 -7.38 -17.07
CA GLN A 32 -0.68 -7.10 -17.97
C GLN A 32 -0.46 -5.80 -18.77
N ILE A 33 0.00 -4.74 -18.12
CA ILE A 33 0.34 -3.46 -18.76
C ILE A 33 1.44 -3.66 -19.80
N CYS A 34 2.53 -4.36 -19.43
CA CYS A 34 3.63 -4.63 -20.36
C CYS A 34 3.18 -5.45 -21.58
N SER A 35 2.33 -6.46 -21.37
CA SER A 35 1.78 -7.29 -22.46
C SER A 35 0.84 -6.49 -23.36
N ALA A 36 -0.02 -5.64 -22.80
CA ALA A 36 -0.97 -4.84 -23.57
C ALA A 36 -0.30 -3.76 -24.42
N LEU A 37 0.86 -3.27 -23.99
CA LEU A 37 1.66 -2.25 -24.69
C LEU A 37 2.85 -2.85 -25.47
N GLU A 38 2.92 -4.17 -25.58
CA GLU A 38 3.98 -4.91 -26.29
C GLU A 38 5.40 -4.56 -25.83
N ILE A 39 5.55 -4.19 -24.54
CA ILE A 39 6.85 -3.85 -23.96
C ILE A 39 7.58 -5.13 -23.56
N PRO A 40 8.81 -5.37 -24.06
CA PRO A 40 9.57 -6.57 -23.72
C PRO A 40 9.82 -6.68 -22.21
N GLY A 41 9.57 -7.86 -21.65
CA GLY A 41 9.70 -8.09 -20.19
C GLY A 41 11.11 -7.88 -19.62
N LYS A 42 12.15 -7.92 -20.48
CA LYS A 42 13.55 -7.67 -20.11
C LYS A 42 13.96 -6.20 -20.20
N LYS A 43 13.10 -5.32 -20.73
CA LYS A 43 13.39 -3.89 -20.91
C LYS A 43 13.51 -3.19 -19.56
N ARG A 44 14.51 -2.32 -19.42
CA ARG A 44 14.70 -1.49 -18.22
C ARG A 44 13.98 -0.15 -18.36
N VAL A 45 13.70 0.49 -17.22
CA VAL A 45 12.99 1.79 -17.18
C VAL A 45 13.81 2.90 -17.89
N ASN A 46 15.14 2.84 -17.86
CA ASN A 46 16.01 3.80 -18.54
C ASN A 46 15.99 3.68 -20.07
N GLU A 47 15.54 2.54 -20.60
CA GLU A 47 15.46 2.25 -22.04
C GLU A 47 14.09 2.62 -22.63
N LEU A 48 13.16 3.09 -21.80
CA LEU A 48 11.83 3.52 -22.25
C LEU A 48 11.93 4.82 -23.03
N THR A 49 11.25 4.87 -24.17
CA THR A 49 11.04 6.11 -24.91
C THR A 49 9.96 6.96 -24.27
N ASP A 50 9.96 8.27 -24.53
CA ASP A 50 8.92 9.17 -24.00
C ASP A 50 7.52 8.80 -24.51
N GLU A 51 7.41 8.29 -25.74
CA GLU A 51 6.16 7.78 -26.30
C GLU A 51 5.63 6.55 -25.54
N GLU A 52 6.50 5.62 -25.19
CA GLU A 52 6.12 4.46 -24.38
C GLU A 52 5.67 4.87 -22.98
N ILE A 53 6.35 5.85 -22.38
CA ILE A 53 5.95 6.41 -21.08
C ILE A 53 4.56 7.07 -21.16
N LEU A 54 4.26 7.79 -22.23
CA LEU A 54 2.93 8.36 -22.45
C LEU A 54 1.87 7.27 -22.59
N LYS A 55 2.10 6.25 -23.40
CA LYS A 55 1.19 5.10 -23.56
C LYS A 55 0.93 4.40 -22.24
N ILE A 56 1.96 4.20 -21.40
CA ILE A 56 1.82 3.59 -20.07
C ILE A 56 0.93 4.48 -19.17
N ARG A 57 1.13 5.80 -19.17
CA ARG A 57 0.32 6.75 -18.38
C ARG A 57 -1.14 6.71 -18.78
N GLU A 58 -1.42 6.78 -20.07
CA GLU A 58 -2.78 6.73 -20.61
C GLU A 58 -3.46 5.42 -20.28
N TYR A 59 -2.79 4.30 -20.48
CA TYR A 59 -3.33 2.98 -20.18
C TYR A 59 -3.66 2.83 -18.69
N ILE A 60 -2.77 3.28 -17.80
CA ILE A 60 -3.02 3.26 -16.36
C ILE A 60 -4.21 4.15 -16.00
N HIS A 61 -4.27 5.36 -16.54
CA HIS A 61 -5.35 6.31 -16.25
C HIS A 61 -6.73 5.79 -16.68
N GLN A 62 -6.79 5.10 -17.82
CA GLN A 62 -8.05 4.56 -18.35
C GLN A 62 -8.53 3.31 -17.61
N ASN A 63 -7.62 2.43 -17.20
CA ASN A 63 -7.97 1.08 -16.75
C ASN A 63 -7.82 0.87 -15.24
N PHE A 64 -7.07 1.71 -14.52
CA PHE A 64 -6.75 1.48 -13.12
C PHE A 64 -6.95 2.72 -12.26
N LYS A 65 -7.56 2.52 -11.10
CA LYS A 65 -7.50 3.51 -10.02
C LYS A 65 -6.22 3.29 -9.22
N VAL A 66 -5.37 4.30 -9.16
CA VAL A 66 -4.05 4.21 -8.51
C VAL A 66 -3.82 5.37 -7.55
N GLU A 67 -2.82 5.23 -6.74
CA GLU A 67 -2.30 6.26 -5.82
C GLU A 67 -3.37 7.03 -5.04
N GLY A 68 -3.55 8.31 -5.31
CA GLY A 68 -4.44 9.20 -4.57
C GLY A 68 -5.88 8.75 -4.57
N ASP A 69 -6.40 8.36 -5.72
CA ASP A 69 -7.80 7.94 -5.87
C ASP A 69 -8.07 6.62 -5.16
N LEU A 70 -7.16 5.65 -5.29
CA LEU A 70 -7.29 4.38 -4.59
C LEU A 70 -7.16 4.55 -3.07
N ARG A 71 -6.24 5.42 -2.60
CA ARG A 71 -6.10 5.72 -1.17
C ARG A 71 -7.34 6.40 -0.61
N ARG A 72 -7.96 7.30 -1.39
CA ARG A 72 -9.23 7.94 -1.04
C ARG A 72 -10.34 6.91 -0.91
N ASP A 73 -10.52 6.04 -1.90
CA ASP A 73 -11.55 5.00 -1.88
C ASP A 73 -11.38 4.07 -0.67
N TYR A 74 -10.14 3.68 -0.37
CA TYR A 74 -9.83 2.87 0.80
C TYR A 74 -10.19 3.59 2.11
N SER A 75 -9.82 4.86 2.23
CA SER A 75 -10.10 5.68 3.41
C SER A 75 -11.60 5.91 3.60
N LEU A 76 -12.33 6.17 2.51
CA LEU A 76 -13.79 6.32 2.53
C LEU A 76 -14.48 5.02 2.95
N SER A 77 -14.00 3.88 2.49
CA SER A 77 -14.53 2.57 2.88
C SER A 77 -14.37 2.32 4.39
N ILE A 78 -13.21 2.66 4.97
CA ILE A 78 -12.98 2.57 6.41
C ILE A 78 -13.85 3.59 7.18
N LYS A 79 -13.92 4.83 6.70
CA LYS A 79 -14.74 5.88 7.31
C LYS A 79 -16.20 5.45 7.37
N ARG A 80 -16.75 4.92 6.27
CA ARG A 80 -18.12 4.38 6.24
C ARG A 80 -18.36 3.34 7.34
N LEU A 81 -17.43 2.41 7.56
CA LEU A 81 -17.57 1.40 8.63
C LEU A 81 -17.57 2.04 10.03
N ILE A 82 -16.77 3.09 10.22
CA ILE A 82 -16.69 3.82 11.49
C ILE A 82 -18.00 4.60 11.74
N ASP A 83 -18.51 5.28 10.71
CA ASP A 83 -19.74 6.10 10.77
C ASP A 83 -20.97 5.21 11.05
N LEU A 84 -21.01 4.00 10.47
CA LEU A 84 -22.04 3.00 10.77
C LEU A 84 -21.94 2.41 12.18
N ALA A 85 -20.94 2.78 12.97
CA ALA A 85 -20.67 2.29 14.32
C ALA A 85 -20.66 0.75 14.47
N CYS A 86 -20.38 0.03 13.38
CA CYS A 86 -20.35 -1.43 13.41
C CYS A 86 -19.10 -1.96 14.15
N TYR A 87 -19.12 -3.25 14.53
CA TYR A 87 -17.98 -3.87 15.24
C TYR A 87 -16.65 -3.69 14.48
N ARG A 88 -16.63 -3.90 13.17
CA ARG A 88 -15.43 -3.69 12.34
C ARG A 88 -14.94 -2.23 12.38
N GLY A 89 -15.87 -1.27 12.33
CA GLY A 89 -15.57 0.16 12.44
C GLY A 89 -14.96 0.51 13.79
N SER A 90 -15.50 -0.02 14.88
CA SER A 90 -14.95 0.18 16.23
C SER A 90 -13.52 -0.39 16.36
N ARG A 91 -13.23 -1.52 15.70
CA ARG A 91 -11.87 -2.09 15.65
C ARG A 91 -10.92 -1.22 14.86
N HIS A 92 -11.35 -0.66 13.72
CA HIS A 92 -10.56 0.31 12.96
C HIS A 92 -10.25 1.57 13.77
N LYS A 93 -11.26 2.15 14.44
CA LYS A 93 -11.12 3.33 15.32
C LYS A 93 -10.10 3.08 16.43
N LYS A 94 -10.13 1.91 17.06
CA LYS A 94 -9.22 1.50 18.15
C LYS A 94 -7.85 1.01 17.67
N LYS A 95 -7.58 1.02 16.35
CA LYS A 95 -6.34 0.48 15.75
C LYS A 95 -6.07 -0.98 16.16
N LEU A 96 -7.12 -1.79 16.23
CA LEU A 96 -7.06 -3.20 16.59
C LEU A 96 -7.29 -4.10 15.38
N PRO A 97 -6.88 -5.38 15.42
CA PRO A 97 -7.20 -6.34 14.37
C PRO A 97 -8.70 -6.45 14.13
N VAL A 98 -9.11 -6.53 12.86
CA VAL A 98 -10.51 -6.49 12.42
C VAL A 98 -11.05 -7.88 12.08
N ARG A 99 -10.15 -8.85 11.85
CA ARG A 99 -10.49 -10.21 11.39
C ARG A 99 -10.46 -11.27 12.51
N GLY A 100 -10.76 -10.90 13.75
CA GLY A 100 -10.87 -11.83 14.87
C GLY A 100 -9.56 -12.37 15.43
N GLN A 101 -8.40 -11.82 15.04
CA GLN A 101 -7.11 -12.27 15.56
C GLN A 101 -7.01 -12.02 17.08
N ARG A 102 -6.30 -12.93 17.76
CA ARG A 102 -6.03 -12.80 19.20
C ARG A 102 -5.20 -11.55 19.49
N THR A 103 -5.63 -10.78 20.50
CA THR A 103 -5.02 -9.49 20.83
C THR A 103 -4.26 -9.47 22.16
N ARG A 104 -4.30 -10.54 22.96
CA ARG A 104 -3.66 -10.59 24.28
C ARG A 104 -2.14 -10.44 24.16
N CYS A 105 -1.48 -11.27 23.36
CA CYS A 105 -0.01 -11.31 23.23
C CYS A 105 0.48 -10.70 21.92
N ASN A 106 -0.26 -10.94 20.83
CA ASN A 106 0.13 -10.63 19.45
C ASN A 106 -0.60 -9.38 18.90
N ALA A 107 -0.76 -9.31 17.58
CA ALA A 107 -1.38 -8.19 16.87
C ALA A 107 -0.50 -6.91 16.86
N ARG A 108 0.80 -7.08 16.90
CA ARG A 108 1.75 -5.94 16.97
C ARG A 108 1.75 -5.06 15.73
N THR A 109 1.49 -5.62 14.56
CA THR A 109 1.34 -4.86 13.31
C THR A 109 0.30 -3.73 13.43
N ARG A 110 -0.81 -3.99 14.14
CA ARG A 110 -1.87 -3.00 14.35
C ARG A 110 -1.68 -2.17 15.62
N LYS A 111 -1.18 -2.77 16.70
CA LYS A 111 -0.96 -2.12 18.00
C LYS A 111 0.33 -1.31 18.07
N GLY A 112 1.28 -1.59 17.19
CA GLY A 112 2.63 -1.04 17.28
C GLY A 112 3.53 -1.81 18.25
N LYS A 113 4.73 -1.29 18.50
CA LYS A 113 5.70 -1.89 19.43
C LYS A 113 5.14 -2.03 20.85
N ALA A 114 5.59 -3.05 21.57
CA ALA A 114 5.24 -3.19 22.99
C ALA A 114 5.91 -2.04 23.76
N ILE A 115 5.08 -1.26 24.46
CA ILE A 115 5.54 -0.18 25.32
C ILE A 115 5.34 -0.64 26.76
N ALA A 116 6.38 -0.59 27.57
CA ALA A 116 6.28 -0.84 29.00
C ALA A 116 5.39 0.23 29.65
N ILE A 117 4.52 -0.20 30.57
CA ILE A 117 3.70 0.75 31.34
C ILE A 117 4.64 1.44 32.31
N ALA A 118 4.89 2.72 32.09
CA ALA A 118 5.66 3.54 33.00
C ALA A 118 4.91 3.70 34.34
N GLY A 119 5.61 3.66 35.47
CA GLY A 119 5.05 3.97 36.77
C GLY A 119 4.60 2.79 37.63
N LYS A 120 4.80 1.55 37.24
CA LYS A 120 4.70 0.43 38.18
C LYS A 120 5.92 0.46 39.09
N LYS A 121 5.82 1.22 40.20
CA LYS A 121 6.83 1.16 41.28
C LYS A 121 6.96 -0.32 41.71
N LEU A 122 8.18 -0.86 41.57
CA LEU A 122 8.51 -2.12 42.21
C LEU A 122 8.34 -1.87 43.70
N THR A 123 7.37 -2.53 44.33
CA THR A 123 7.27 -2.57 45.79
C THR A 123 8.59 -3.06 46.32
N PRO A 124 9.27 -2.29 47.24
CA PRO A 124 10.51 -2.76 47.82
C PRO A 124 10.26 -4.10 48.49
N LEU A 125 11.11 -5.10 48.18
CA LEU A 125 11.10 -6.37 48.90
C LEU A 125 11.18 -6.09 50.38
N LYS A 126 10.14 -6.44 51.14
CA LYS A 126 10.24 -6.48 52.59
C LYS A 126 11.36 -7.44 52.96
N LYS A 127 12.42 -6.89 53.57
CA LYS A 127 13.44 -7.70 54.26
C LYS A 127 12.84 -8.38 55.45
#